data_dbcebcdb790c277402e22a13f205102f
#
_entry.id   dbcebcdb790c277402e22a13f205102f
#
_cell.length_a   1.000
_cell.length_b   1.000
_cell.length_c   1.000
_cell.angle_alpha   90.00
_cell.angle_beta   90.00
_cell.angle_gamma   90.00
#
_symmetry.space_group_name_H-M   'P 1'
#
loop_
_entity.id
_entity.type
_entity.pdbx_description
1 polymer ?
#
loop_
_entity_poly.entity_id
_entity_poly.type
_entity_poly.pdbx_seq_one_letter_code
_entity_poly.pdbx_strand_id
1 'polypeptide(L)' 'MGKYKFIKVRCQSCKNEQTIFEGATTKVKCLICDAVLSEPKGGKSEIKARVVEILS' A
#
# COMPACT_ATOMS: atom_id res chain seq x y z
N MET A 1 1.57 -19.99 5.73
CA MET A 1 0.76 -19.05 5.79
C MET A 1 0.86 -18.03 4.75
N GLY A 2 1.16 -17.58 3.96
CA GLY A 2 1.25 -16.64 2.90
C GLY A 2 -0.06 -16.17 2.34
N LYS A 3 -0.98 -15.86 3.20
CA LYS A 3 -2.25 -15.36 2.71
C LYS A 3 -2.14 -13.97 2.13
N TYR A 4 -1.19 -13.18 2.58
CA TYR A 4 -1.04 -11.82 2.14
C TYR A 4 0.31 -11.65 1.47
N LYS A 5 0.39 -10.65 0.64
CA LYS A 5 1.60 -10.40 -0.14
C LYS A 5 2.07 -8.98 0.07
N PHE A 6 3.34 -8.78 -0.22
CA PHE A 6 3.88 -7.43 -0.29
C PHE A 6 3.64 -6.91 -1.69
N ILE A 7 3.26 -5.66 -1.78
CA ILE A 7 3.05 -5.03 -3.08
C ILE A 7 3.80 -3.72 -3.11
N LYS A 8 4.26 -3.38 -4.28
CA LYS A 8 4.96 -2.13 -4.50
C LYS A 8 3.98 -1.15 -5.12
N VAL A 9 3.82 0.00 -4.49
CA VAL A 9 2.87 0.99 -4.95
C VAL A 9 3.58 2.31 -5.19
N ARG A 10 2.99 3.11 -6.06
CA ARG A 10 3.54 4.43 -6.37
C ARG A 10 2.56 5.49 -5.91
N CYS A 11 3.07 6.44 -5.15
CA CYS A 11 2.28 7.59 -4.73
C CYS A 11 1.97 8.45 -5.94
N GLN A 12 0.72 8.84 -6.09
CA GLN A 12 0.32 9.65 -7.24
C GLN A 12 0.69 11.11 -7.07
N SER A 13 1.01 11.49 -5.85
CA SER A 13 1.32 12.88 -5.56
C SER A 13 2.79 13.19 -5.77
N CYS A 14 3.66 12.48 -5.10
CA CYS A 14 5.11 12.71 -5.20
C CYS A 14 5.80 11.66 -6.05
N LYS A 15 5.05 10.68 -6.52
CA LYS A 15 5.56 9.61 -7.39
C LYS A 15 6.63 8.76 -6.73
N ASN A 16 6.60 8.70 -5.42
CA ASN A 16 7.52 7.85 -4.68
C ASN A 16 7.00 6.42 -4.67
N GLU A 17 7.86 5.46 -4.91
CA GLU A 17 7.49 4.06 -4.89
C GLU A 17 7.91 3.45 -3.56
N GLN A 18 7.04 2.66 -2.99
CA GLN A 18 7.38 1.98 -1.74
C GLN A 18 6.60 0.67 -1.65
N THR A 19 7.15 -0.25 -0.87
CA THR A 19 6.52 -1.55 -0.65
C THR A 19 5.63 -1.47 0.57
N ILE A 20 4.43 -2.00 0.44
CA ILE A 20 3.51 -2.08 1.57
C ILE A 20 2.99 -3.50 1.68
N PHE A 21 2.44 -3.82 2.84
CA PHE A 21 1.91 -5.14 3.12
C PHE A 21 0.42 -5.14 2.83
N GLU A 22 -0.01 -6.04 1.97
CA GLU A 22 -1.40 -6.09 1.54
C GLU A 22 -2.36 -6.35 2.70
N GLY A 23 -1.92 -7.12 3.68
CA GLY A 23 -2.77 -7.43 4.81
C GLY A 23 -2.62 -6.49 5.99
N ALA A 24 -2.06 -5.30 5.77
CA ALA A 24 -1.88 -4.35 6.85
C ALA A 24 -3.21 -3.96 7.47
N THR A 25 -3.25 -3.88 8.78
CA THR A 25 -4.46 -3.50 9.49
C THR A 25 -4.47 -2.02 9.85
N THR A 26 -3.41 -1.31 9.52
CA THR A 26 -3.32 0.11 9.79
C THR A 26 -3.14 0.88 8.49
N LYS A 27 -3.47 2.15 8.52
CA LYS A 27 -3.27 2.99 7.36
C LYS A 27 -1.79 3.08 6.99
N VAL A 28 -1.52 2.99 5.72
CA VAL A 28 -0.16 3.16 5.21
C VAL A 28 -0.10 4.48 4.47
N LYS A 29 0.85 5.31 4.84
CA LYS A 29 1.01 6.62 4.22
C LYS A 29 2.33 6.71 3.49
N CYS A 30 2.37 7.60 2.52
CA CYS A 30 3.59 7.87 1.80
C CYS A 30 4.64 8.47 2.75
N LEU A 31 5.87 8.03 2.60
CA LEU A 31 6.95 8.51 3.46
C LEU A 31 7.42 9.91 3.07
N ILE A 32 7.01 10.39 1.91
CA ILE A 32 7.46 11.67 1.40
C ILE A 32 6.39 12.74 1.57
N CYS A 33 5.22 12.52 1.02
CA CYS A 33 4.16 13.52 1.05
C CYS A 33 3.04 13.18 2.02
N ASP A 34 3.15 12.05 2.70
CA ASP A 34 2.20 11.65 3.73
C ASP A 34 0.80 11.39 3.20
N ALA A 35 0.67 11.15 1.91
CA ALA A 35 -0.62 10.80 1.34
C ALA A 35 -0.98 9.37 1.71
N VAL A 36 -2.26 9.11 1.92
CA VAL A 36 -2.71 7.76 2.28
C VAL A 36 -2.60 6.87 1.06
N LEU A 37 -1.84 5.79 1.20
CA LEU A 37 -1.66 4.82 0.12
C LEU A 37 -2.53 3.59 0.29
N SER A 38 -2.79 3.22 1.53
CA SER A 38 -3.59 2.05 1.81
C SER A 38 -4.40 2.28 3.07
N GLU A 39 -5.65 1.84 3.06
CA GLU A 39 -6.54 2.04 4.20
C GLU A 39 -7.28 0.74 4.47
N PRO A 40 -7.26 0.24 5.70
CA PRO A 40 -7.97 -1.00 6.02
C PRO A 40 -9.48 -0.77 6.01
N LYS A 41 -10.19 -1.72 5.44
CA LYS A 41 -11.65 -1.65 5.37
C LYS A 41 -12.25 -3.02 5.53
N GLY A 42 -12.85 -3.27 6.68
CA GLY A 42 -13.64 -4.48 6.87
C GLY A 42 -12.95 -5.76 6.46
N GLY A 43 -11.74 -5.99 6.92
CA GLY A 43 -11.02 -7.21 6.63
C GLY A 43 -10.19 -7.16 5.37
N LYS A 44 -10.27 -6.08 4.64
CA LYS A 44 -9.54 -5.92 3.40
C LYS A 44 -8.93 -4.55 3.35
N SER A 45 -7.78 -4.42 2.71
CA SER A 45 -7.15 -3.12 2.56
C SER A 45 -7.56 -2.50 1.24
N GLU A 46 -7.87 -1.23 1.27
CA GLU A 46 -8.16 -0.48 0.05
C GLU A 46 -6.90 0.23 -0.38
N ILE A 47 -6.39 -0.10 -1.56
CA ILE A 47 -5.15 0.50 -2.06
C ILE A 47 -5.51 1.73 -2.85
N LYS A 48 -5.06 2.88 -2.37
CA LYS A 48 -5.35 4.15 -3.03
C LYS A 48 -4.23 4.59 -3.96
N ALA A 49 -3.07 3.97 -3.83
CA ALA A 49 -1.96 4.26 -4.71
C ALA A 49 -1.97 3.28 -5.87
N ARG A 50 -1.16 3.59 -6.88
CA ARG A 50 -1.07 2.72 -8.04
C ARG A 50 -0.17 1.53 -7.72
N VAL A 51 -0.67 0.33 -7.93
CA VAL A 51 0.12 -0.88 -7.72
C VAL A 51 1.08 -1.02 -8.89
N VAL A 52 2.36 -1.02 -8.58
CA VAL A 52 3.41 -1.12 -9.60
C VAL A 52 3.82 -2.57 -9.79
N GLU A 53 3.93 -3.29 -8.68
CA GLU A 53 4.42 -4.66 -8.77
C GLU A 53 3.92 -5.45 -7.56
N ILE A 54 3.68 -6.73 -7.77
CA ILE A 54 3.31 -7.62 -6.68
C ILE A 54 4.52 -8.46 -6.36
N LEU A 55 4.99 -8.34 -5.13
CA LEU A 55 6.25 -8.97 -4.74
C LEU A 55 6.05 -10.33 -4.07
N SER A 56 4.94 -10.59 -3.56
CA SER A 56 4.60 -11.83 -2.87
C SER A 56 5.78 -12.67 -2.45
#